data_de78cbf6a217b9e9bae3ee2bb5b0b2f4
#
_entry.id   de78cbf6a217b9e9bae3ee2bb5b0b2f4
#
_cell.length_a   1.000
_cell.length_b   1.000
_cell.length_c   1.000
_cell.angle_alpha   90.00
_cell.angle_beta   90.00
_cell.angle_gamma   90.00
#
_symmetry.space_group_name_H-M   'P 1'
#
loop_
_entity.id
_entity.type
_entity.pdbx_description
1 polymer ?
#
loop_
_entity_poly.entity_id
_entity_poly.type
_entity_poly.pdbx_seq_one_letter_code
_entity_poly.pdbx_strand_id
1 'polypeptide(L)'
;MPGFIPGIHVFFCAPPEMPRWELHPQLARDTVNIGDLPLARVLVINDANWPWLLLVPRRFDVSEIIDLDEVEQAQLWTEIARAGRALKELTACDKLNIAALGNVVPQLHVHVIARRQGDAAWPKPVWGAVPPVSHDRYEVDRFIAALRKKMWLVG
;
A
#
# COMPACT_ATOMS: atom_id res chain seq x y z
N MET A 1 -44.46 -17.69 -52.98
CA MET A 1 -43.94 -16.45 -52.37
C MET A 1 -43.46 -16.79 -50.97
N PRO A 2 -42.14 -16.92 -50.74
CA PRO A 2 -41.62 -17.13 -49.36
C PRO A 2 -41.49 -15.78 -48.69
N GLY A 3 -42.10 -15.66 -47.50
CA GLY A 3 -42.06 -14.45 -46.66
C GLY A 3 -40.67 -14.21 -46.05
N PHE A 4 -40.22 -12.99 -46.18
CA PHE A 4 -38.96 -12.47 -45.62
C PHE A 4 -39.18 -12.25 -44.12
N ILE A 5 -38.43 -12.95 -43.27
CA ILE A 5 -38.41 -12.71 -41.81
C ILE A 5 -37.27 -11.71 -41.55
N PRO A 6 -37.55 -10.50 -40.99
CA PRO A 6 -36.51 -9.56 -40.64
C PRO A 6 -35.68 -10.12 -39.49
N GLY A 7 -34.35 -10.23 -39.71
CA GLY A 7 -33.41 -10.68 -38.69
C GLY A 7 -33.40 -9.73 -37.48
N ILE A 8 -33.62 -10.29 -36.31
CA ILE A 8 -33.45 -9.62 -35.03
C ILE A 8 -31.94 -9.42 -34.81
N HIS A 9 -31.43 -8.21 -35.01
CA HIS A 9 -30.09 -7.83 -34.57
C HIS A 9 -30.09 -7.75 -33.05
N VAL A 10 -29.63 -8.80 -32.39
CA VAL A 10 -29.34 -8.77 -30.96
C VAL A 10 -28.05 -7.99 -30.77
N PHE A 11 -28.13 -6.74 -30.35
CA PHE A 11 -26.98 -5.99 -29.86
C PHE A 11 -26.48 -6.67 -28.57
N PHE A 12 -25.41 -7.45 -28.67
CA PHE A 12 -24.65 -7.84 -27.51
C PHE A 12 -23.96 -6.59 -26.94
N CYS A 13 -24.60 -5.97 -25.97
CA CYS A 13 -23.92 -4.99 -25.12
C CYS A 13 -22.91 -5.77 -24.28
N ALA A 14 -21.61 -5.53 -24.49
CA ALA A 14 -20.58 -6.11 -23.61
C ALA A 14 -20.92 -5.66 -22.18
N PRO A 15 -20.81 -6.57 -21.18
CA PRO A 15 -21.02 -6.16 -19.78
C PRO A 15 -20.05 -5.02 -19.44
N PRO A 16 -20.46 -4.03 -18.64
CA PRO A 16 -19.58 -2.95 -18.22
C PRO A 16 -18.33 -3.58 -17.58
N GLU A 17 -17.15 -3.18 -18.04
CA GLU A 17 -15.89 -3.61 -17.40
C GLU A 17 -15.97 -3.21 -15.92
N MET A 18 -15.78 -4.20 -15.04
CA MET A 18 -15.72 -3.93 -13.61
C MET A 18 -14.53 -2.99 -13.35
N PRO A 19 -14.74 -1.92 -12.56
CA PRO A 19 -13.67 -0.99 -12.26
C PRO A 19 -12.47 -1.74 -11.67
N ARG A 20 -11.31 -1.56 -12.30
CA ARG A 20 -10.06 -2.16 -11.81
C ARG A 20 -9.54 -1.31 -10.66
N TRP A 21 -8.98 -1.98 -9.65
CA TRP A 21 -8.30 -1.28 -8.58
C TRP A 21 -7.06 -0.53 -9.14
N GLU A 22 -6.95 0.73 -8.78
CA GLU A 22 -5.80 1.57 -9.11
C GLU A 22 -5.28 2.25 -7.84
N LEU A 23 -3.96 2.41 -7.77
CA LEU A 23 -3.34 3.16 -6.69
C LEU A 23 -3.64 4.65 -6.84
N HIS A 24 -4.08 5.29 -5.77
CA HIS A 24 -4.36 6.72 -5.77
C HIS A 24 -3.15 7.52 -6.28
N PRO A 25 -3.33 8.50 -7.19
CA PRO A 25 -2.23 9.24 -7.81
C PRO A 25 -1.28 9.92 -6.81
N GLN A 26 -1.79 10.40 -5.67
CA GLN A 26 -0.95 10.99 -4.61
C GLN A 26 -0.02 9.94 -4.00
N LEU A 27 -0.54 8.74 -3.66
CA LEU A 27 0.28 7.66 -3.13
C LEU A 27 1.35 7.22 -4.16
N ALA A 28 0.98 7.14 -5.44
CA ALA A 28 1.92 6.80 -6.51
C ALA A 28 3.07 7.82 -6.65
N ARG A 29 2.80 9.11 -6.43
CA ARG A 29 3.83 10.17 -6.49
C ARG A 29 4.76 10.16 -5.27
N ASP A 30 4.20 9.90 -4.09
CA ASP A 30 4.91 10.06 -2.82
C ASP A 30 5.66 8.79 -2.39
N THR A 31 5.59 7.71 -3.19
CA THR A 31 6.12 6.41 -2.80
C THR A 31 6.78 5.66 -3.96
N VAL A 32 7.56 4.64 -3.61
CA VAL A 32 8.08 3.63 -4.53
C VAL A 32 7.32 2.32 -4.30
N ASN A 33 6.74 1.76 -5.37
CA ASN A 33 6.11 0.43 -5.32
C ASN A 33 7.19 -0.65 -5.20
N ILE A 34 7.09 -1.51 -4.19
CA ILE A 34 8.06 -2.57 -3.94
C ILE A 34 7.52 -3.98 -4.18
N GLY A 35 6.23 -4.13 -4.44
CA GLY A 35 5.58 -5.40 -4.78
C GLY A 35 4.26 -5.59 -4.07
N ASP A 36 3.64 -6.74 -4.32
CA ASP A 36 2.31 -7.07 -3.81
C ASP A 36 2.37 -8.27 -2.85
N LEU A 37 1.64 -8.15 -1.74
CA LEU A 37 1.21 -9.24 -0.88
C LEU A 37 -0.16 -9.76 -1.35
N PRO A 38 -0.70 -10.85 -0.81
CA PRO A 38 -1.99 -11.38 -1.23
C PRO A 38 -3.12 -10.35 -1.28
N LEU A 39 -3.21 -9.46 -0.30
CA LEU A 39 -4.20 -8.40 -0.24
C LEU A 39 -3.62 -7.02 -0.61
N ALA A 40 -2.53 -6.63 0.02
CA ALA A 40 -2.03 -5.25 -0.06
C ALA A 40 -0.86 -5.08 -1.03
N ARG A 41 -0.83 -3.95 -1.72
CA ARG A 41 0.38 -3.40 -2.34
C ARG A 41 1.27 -2.78 -1.28
N VAL A 42 2.57 -3.05 -1.36
CA VAL A 42 3.55 -2.51 -0.43
C VAL A 42 4.35 -1.42 -1.10
N LEU A 43 4.41 -0.27 -0.44
CA LEU A 43 5.08 0.93 -0.91
C LEU A 43 6.10 1.40 0.13
N VAL A 44 7.18 2.03 -0.33
CA VAL A 44 8.13 2.79 0.51
C VAL A 44 7.88 4.27 0.30
N ILE A 45 7.73 5.03 1.38
CA ILE A 45 7.58 6.50 1.32
C ILE A 45 8.90 7.13 0.85
N ASN A 46 8.80 8.19 0.01
CA ASN A 46 9.93 8.98 -0.46
C ASN A 46 10.42 9.98 0.60
N ASP A 47 10.71 9.47 1.80
CA ASP A 47 11.26 10.25 2.91
C ASP A 47 12.29 9.42 3.68
N ALA A 48 13.55 9.80 3.58
CA ALA A 48 14.68 9.11 4.20
C ALA A 48 14.81 9.34 5.70
N ASN A 49 13.98 10.21 6.31
CA ASN A 49 14.02 10.42 7.75
C ASN A 49 13.70 9.15 8.55
N TRP A 50 12.85 8.26 8.00
CA TRP A 50 12.45 7.01 8.65
C TRP A 50 12.30 5.88 7.64
N PRO A 51 12.62 4.62 7.99
CA PRO A 51 12.14 3.46 7.24
C PRO A 51 10.62 3.35 7.39
N TRP A 52 9.91 3.64 6.29
CA TRP A 52 8.46 3.87 6.33
C TRP A 52 7.77 3.17 5.16
N LEU A 53 6.92 2.19 5.49
CA LEU A 53 6.12 1.43 4.53
C LEU A 53 4.66 1.86 4.56
N LEU A 54 4.00 1.76 3.42
CA LEU A 54 2.54 1.76 3.31
C LEU A 54 2.08 0.39 2.80
N LEU A 55 0.99 -0.10 3.37
CA LEU A 55 0.24 -1.24 2.88
C LEU A 55 -1.11 -0.75 2.38
N VAL A 56 -1.38 -0.88 1.08
CA VAL A 56 -2.60 -0.42 0.43
C VAL A 56 -3.40 -1.64 -0.04
N PRO A 57 -4.52 -2.00 0.62
CA PRO A 57 -5.37 -3.10 0.16
C PRO A 57 -5.83 -2.88 -1.28
N ARG A 58 -5.65 -3.89 -2.13
CA ARG A 58 -6.05 -3.82 -3.54
C ARG A 58 -7.54 -4.15 -3.70
N ARG A 59 -8.36 -3.29 -3.09
CA ARG A 59 -9.82 -3.36 -3.14
C ARG A 59 -10.38 -2.03 -3.63
N PHE A 60 -11.39 -2.14 -4.48
CA PHE A 60 -12.10 -0.97 -4.99
C PHE A 60 -12.94 -0.33 -3.89
N ASP A 61 -12.94 1.02 -3.84
CA ASP A 61 -13.80 1.83 -2.97
C ASP A 61 -13.71 1.51 -1.47
N VAL A 62 -12.50 1.21 -0.99
CA VAL A 62 -12.21 0.95 0.43
C VAL A 62 -11.44 2.13 1.01
N SER A 63 -12.02 2.78 2.01
CA SER A 63 -11.45 3.92 2.75
C SER A 63 -11.06 3.56 4.17
N GLU A 64 -11.82 2.68 4.81
CA GLU A 64 -11.62 2.30 6.20
C GLU A 64 -11.34 0.80 6.31
N ILE A 65 -10.69 0.39 7.40
CA ILE A 65 -10.45 -1.05 7.67
C ILE A 65 -11.79 -1.81 7.78
N ILE A 66 -12.82 -1.16 8.30
CA ILE A 66 -14.17 -1.75 8.47
C ILE A 66 -14.93 -1.93 7.15
N ASP A 67 -14.46 -1.35 6.04
CA ASP A 67 -15.02 -1.57 4.70
C ASP A 67 -14.58 -2.91 4.10
N LEU A 68 -13.51 -3.50 4.64
CA LEU A 68 -13.07 -4.85 4.31
C LEU A 68 -13.94 -5.89 5.02
N ASP A 69 -14.14 -7.06 4.40
CA ASP A 69 -14.76 -8.16 5.12
C ASP A 69 -13.83 -8.74 6.22
N GLU A 70 -14.37 -9.58 7.10
CA GLU A 70 -13.64 -10.11 8.26
C GLU A 70 -12.39 -10.91 7.85
N VAL A 71 -12.45 -11.64 6.73
CA VAL A 71 -11.32 -12.43 6.23
C VAL A 71 -10.22 -11.50 5.71
N GLU A 72 -10.60 -10.46 5.00
CA GLU A 72 -9.68 -9.44 4.48
C GLU A 72 -9.07 -8.59 5.60
N GLN A 73 -9.83 -8.25 6.64
CA GLN A 73 -9.31 -7.60 7.84
C GLN A 73 -8.24 -8.47 8.50
N ALA A 74 -8.50 -9.77 8.70
CA ALA A 74 -7.52 -10.70 9.25
C ALA A 74 -6.29 -10.85 8.37
N GLN A 75 -6.48 -10.89 7.04
CA GLN A 75 -5.38 -10.92 6.08
C GLN A 75 -4.53 -9.65 6.16
N LEU A 76 -5.15 -8.48 6.21
CA LEU A 76 -4.45 -7.20 6.35
C LEU A 76 -3.58 -7.17 7.62
N TRP A 77 -4.09 -7.63 8.76
CA TRP A 77 -3.31 -7.72 10.01
C TRP A 77 -2.12 -8.66 9.86
N THR A 78 -2.28 -9.78 9.16
CA THR A 78 -1.18 -10.72 8.88
C THR A 78 -0.09 -10.05 8.03
N GLU A 79 -0.48 -9.27 7.05
CA GLU A 79 0.43 -8.54 6.16
C GLU A 79 1.14 -7.38 6.89
N ILE A 80 0.42 -6.64 7.74
CA ILE A 80 1.00 -5.61 8.61
C ILE A 80 2.06 -6.23 9.54
N ALA A 81 1.76 -7.36 10.15
CA ALA A 81 2.70 -8.06 11.02
C ALA A 81 3.94 -8.55 10.24
N ARG A 82 3.77 -9.00 9.00
CA ARG A 82 4.88 -9.39 8.11
C ARG A 82 5.79 -8.19 7.80
N ALA A 83 5.18 -7.06 7.41
CA ALA A 83 5.91 -5.81 7.15
C ALA A 83 6.66 -5.32 8.39
N GLY A 84 6.01 -5.34 9.54
CA GLY A 84 6.61 -4.95 10.82
C GLY A 84 7.81 -5.82 11.21
N ARG A 85 7.70 -7.15 11.05
CA ARG A 85 8.84 -8.06 11.28
C ARG A 85 10.00 -7.76 10.35
N ALA A 86 9.72 -7.60 9.05
CA ALA A 86 10.75 -7.27 8.07
C ALA A 86 11.47 -5.95 8.41
N LEU A 87 10.72 -4.90 8.73
CA LEU A 87 11.29 -3.62 9.15
C LEU A 87 12.15 -3.78 10.42
N LYS A 88 11.64 -4.46 11.44
CA LYS A 88 12.36 -4.62 12.70
C LYS A 88 13.66 -5.41 12.54
N GLU A 89 13.66 -6.45 11.71
CA GLU A 89 14.85 -7.23 11.40
C GLU A 89 15.90 -6.43 10.60
N LEU A 90 15.45 -5.64 9.62
CA LEU A 90 16.38 -4.88 8.77
C LEU A 90 16.91 -3.62 9.43
N THR A 91 16.16 -3.00 10.33
CA THR A 91 16.51 -1.71 10.91
C THR A 91 16.96 -1.78 12.36
N ALA A 92 16.71 -2.89 13.06
CA ALA A 92 16.85 -3.02 14.51
C ALA A 92 16.20 -1.85 15.27
N CYS A 93 15.00 -1.42 14.83
CA CYS A 93 14.29 -0.28 15.42
C CYS A 93 13.81 -0.59 16.85
N ASP A 94 13.68 0.46 17.66
CA ASP A 94 13.20 0.35 19.03
C ASP A 94 11.69 0.14 19.10
N LYS A 95 10.94 0.75 18.15
CA LYS A 95 9.47 0.72 18.12
C LYS A 95 8.95 0.70 16.69
N LEU A 96 7.80 0.07 16.49
CA LEU A 96 6.99 0.23 15.29
C LEU A 96 5.79 1.14 15.60
N ASN A 97 5.55 2.13 14.74
CA ASN A 97 4.28 2.85 14.73
C ASN A 97 3.44 2.34 13.56
N ILE A 98 2.20 1.96 13.86
CA ILE A 98 1.23 1.48 12.88
C ILE A 98 0.02 2.38 12.97
N ALA A 99 -0.42 2.93 11.82
CA ALA A 99 -1.55 3.84 11.78
C ALA A 99 -2.24 3.82 10.42
N ALA A 100 -3.56 4.02 10.40
CA ALA A 100 -4.35 4.35 9.23
C ALA A 100 -4.99 5.72 9.47
N LEU A 101 -4.62 6.73 8.67
CA LEU A 101 -5.08 8.10 8.84
C LEU A 101 -6.13 8.47 7.79
N GLY A 102 -5.76 8.45 6.49
CA GLY A 102 -6.70 8.68 5.40
C GLY A 102 -7.24 10.12 5.23
N ASN A 103 -6.78 11.09 6.03
CA ASN A 103 -7.33 12.45 6.06
C ASN A 103 -7.09 13.24 4.77
N VAL A 104 -6.01 12.96 4.05
CA VAL A 104 -5.67 13.61 2.76
C VAL A 104 -5.98 12.71 1.59
N VAL A 105 -5.61 11.44 1.67
CA VAL A 105 -5.90 10.41 0.67
C VAL A 105 -6.88 9.42 1.28
N PRO A 106 -8.14 9.38 0.79
CA PRO A 106 -9.16 8.51 1.40
C PRO A 106 -8.96 7.02 1.11
N GLN A 107 -8.25 6.62 0.02
CA GLN A 107 -7.94 5.22 -0.23
C GLN A 107 -7.24 4.61 0.98
N LEU A 108 -7.78 3.52 1.54
CA LEU A 108 -7.21 2.87 2.72
C LEU A 108 -5.72 2.54 2.52
N HIS A 109 -4.90 3.06 3.40
CA HIS A 109 -3.48 2.74 3.47
C HIS A 109 -3.01 2.72 4.92
N VAL A 110 -2.27 1.68 5.27
CA VAL A 110 -1.74 1.49 6.62
C VAL A 110 -0.26 1.79 6.63
N HIS A 111 0.14 2.73 7.48
CA HIS A 111 1.54 3.08 7.73
C HIS A 111 2.18 2.09 8.67
N VAL A 112 3.39 1.63 8.35
CA VAL A 112 4.26 0.83 9.23
C VAL A 112 5.62 1.52 9.26
N ILE A 113 5.98 2.09 10.41
CA ILE A 113 7.12 3.00 10.55
C ILE A 113 8.09 2.46 11.58
N ALA A 114 9.36 2.31 11.20
CA ALA A 114 10.41 1.97 12.14
C ALA A 114 10.90 3.21 12.87
N ARG A 115 10.81 3.21 14.21
CA ARG A 115 11.17 4.33 15.07
C ARG A 115 12.38 3.99 15.93
N ARG A 116 13.21 5.00 16.18
CA ARG A 116 14.33 4.94 17.11
C ARG A 116 14.18 5.99 18.19
N GLN A 117 14.58 5.66 19.42
CA GLN A 117 14.73 6.68 20.46
C GLN A 117 15.73 7.73 19.99
N GLY A 118 15.31 9.01 20.04
CA GLY A 118 16.11 10.12 19.57
C GLY A 118 16.01 10.41 18.05
N ASP A 119 15.14 9.71 17.29
CA ASP A 119 14.83 10.15 15.93
C ASP A 119 14.19 11.55 15.91
N ALA A 120 14.16 12.19 14.75
CA ALA A 120 13.79 13.60 14.60
C ALA A 120 12.39 13.97 15.16
N ALA A 121 11.50 12.99 15.38
CA ALA A 121 10.17 13.22 15.93
C ALA A 121 9.97 12.63 17.33
N TRP A 122 10.91 11.76 17.80
CA TRP A 122 10.71 11.04 19.06
C TRP A 122 10.41 11.93 20.27
N PRO A 123 9.42 11.61 21.14
CA PRO A 123 8.51 10.46 21.09
C PRO A 123 7.21 10.73 20.31
N LYS A 124 7.10 11.85 19.62
CA LYS A 124 5.89 12.28 18.89
C LYS A 124 5.72 11.47 17.59
N PRO A 125 4.51 11.48 16.98
CA PRO A 125 4.29 10.96 15.64
C PRO A 125 5.15 11.67 14.59
N VAL A 126 5.41 11.02 13.46
CA VAL A 126 6.32 11.53 12.42
C VAL A 126 5.69 12.58 11.50
N TRP A 127 4.36 12.56 11.32
CA TRP A 127 3.66 13.42 10.37
C TRP A 127 3.84 14.91 10.72
N GLY A 128 4.41 15.66 9.77
CA GLY A 128 4.65 17.10 9.93
C GLY A 128 5.76 17.47 10.93
N ALA A 129 6.52 16.48 11.42
CA ALA A 129 7.57 16.74 12.41
C ALA A 129 8.78 17.49 11.82
N VAL A 130 9.23 17.07 10.63
CA VAL A 130 10.35 17.69 9.90
C VAL A 130 10.07 17.62 8.39
N PRO A 131 10.73 18.46 7.58
CA PRO A 131 10.64 18.36 6.12
C PRO A 131 11.13 16.99 5.62
N PRO A 132 10.53 16.46 4.56
CA PRO A 132 10.97 15.20 3.96
C PRO A 132 12.38 15.31 3.38
N VAL A 133 13.15 14.24 3.47
CA VAL A 133 14.50 14.11 2.92
C VAL A 133 14.49 13.07 1.81
N SER A 134 15.05 13.42 0.65
CA SER A 134 15.18 12.47 -0.45
C SER A 134 16.11 11.31 -0.11
N HIS A 135 15.73 10.10 -0.51
CA HIS A 135 16.60 8.93 -0.38
C HIS A 135 17.86 9.05 -1.24
N ASP A 136 18.99 8.57 -0.73
CA ASP A 136 20.08 8.13 -1.60
C ASP A 136 19.61 6.93 -2.43
N ARG A 137 19.79 7.02 -3.75
CA ARG A 137 19.28 6.01 -4.68
C ARG A 137 19.84 4.61 -4.42
N TYR A 138 21.12 4.52 -4.15
CA TYR A 138 21.76 3.23 -3.91
C TYR A 138 21.32 2.60 -2.57
N GLU A 139 21.18 3.43 -1.53
CA GLU A 139 20.72 2.95 -0.21
C GLU A 139 19.27 2.48 -0.26
N VAL A 140 18.38 3.23 -0.92
CA VAL A 140 16.97 2.83 -1.02
C VAL A 140 16.80 1.58 -1.88
N ASP A 141 17.55 1.44 -2.98
CA ASP A 141 17.49 0.23 -3.82
C ASP A 141 17.93 -1.02 -3.05
N ARG A 142 18.98 -0.91 -2.24
CA ARG A 142 19.43 -2.01 -1.35
C ARG A 142 18.38 -2.34 -0.29
N PHE A 143 17.79 -1.33 0.32
CA PHE A 143 16.73 -1.49 1.31
C PHE A 143 15.49 -2.17 0.72
N ILE A 144 15.06 -1.73 -0.46
CA ILE A 144 13.94 -2.32 -1.21
C ILE A 144 14.23 -3.80 -1.55
N ALA A 145 15.43 -4.11 -2.04
CA ALA A 145 15.82 -5.49 -2.35
C ALA A 145 15.77 -6.39 -1.11
N ALA A 146 16.25 -5.89 0.03
CA ALA A 146 16.20 -6.61 1.30
C ALA A 146 14.76 -6.81 1.80
N LEU A 147 13.89 -5.80 1.69
CA LEU A 147 12.47 -5.89 2.02
C LEU A 147 11.75 -6.92 1.16
N ARG A 148 11.94 -6.88 -0.17
CA ARG A 148 11.35 -7.86 -1.09
C ARG A 148 11.69 -9.28 -0.69
N LYS A 149 12.97 -9.53 -0.42
CA LYS A 149 13.45 -10.85 0.03
C LYS A 149 12.80 -11.28 1.35
N LYS A 150 12.72 -10.37 2.34
CA LYS A 150 12.15 -10.65 3.66
C LYS A 150 10.64 -10.86 3.64
N MET A 151 9.95 -10.11 2.80
CA MET A 151 8.50 -10.14 2.71
C MET A 151 7.98 -11.12 1.65
N TRP A 152 8.83 -11.72 0.84
CA TRP A 152 8.46 -12.64 -0.26
C TRP A 152 7.53 -11.95 -1.26
N LEU A 153 7.84 -10.70 -1.61
CA LEU A 153 7.04 -9.93 -2.54
C LEU A 153 7.24 -10.44 -3.96
N VAL A 154 6.12 -10.60 -4.66
CA VAL A 154 6.10 -10.84 -6.11
C VAL A 154 6.18 -9.46 -6.77
N GLY A 155 7.18 -9.27 -7.61
CA GLY A 155 7.41 -8.02 -8.36
C GLY A 155 6.64 -7.98 -9.66
#